data_0c6132c12e3846f6bf01d04a16af0ac6
#
_entry.id   0c6132c12e3846f6bf01d04a16af0ac6
#
_cell.length_a   1.000
_cell.length_b   1.000
_cell.length_c   1.000
_cell.angle_alpha   90.00
_cell.angle_beta   90.00
_cell.angle_gamma   90.00
#
_symmetry.space_group_name_H-M   'P 1'
#
loop_
_entity.id
_entity.type
_entity.pdbx_description
1 polymer ?
#
loop_
_entity_poly.entity_id
_entity_poly.type
_entity_poly.pdbx_seq_one_letter_code
_entity_poly.pdbx_strand_id
1 'polypeptide(L)'
;MPHLKVNGVELYYEFKGREDGELLILNNGVFMNTGSWAFQLPDLCQRYRVLTYDMRGQGRSEHPASAYSLELHTEDLVALMDALDLPKAHLVGTSYGGELNLLMGIHHPERCQSLVIIASVSHSDPLLAAMIERWCVAAKLNDGPAFFRLIYADVYSEAFLTQRPELIPMAEARYAELDLPAAVRLIESFQRFNVKADLGRITVPTCLVSAELDLLKPRQYGELMHRAIPGSEFHLIPGAGHVVVLEKAAEVNTLILGFLAKHPMSA
;
A
#
# COMPACT_ATOMS: atom_id res chain seq x y z
N MET A 1 -14.01 18.17 -7.51
CA MET A 1 -13.19 17.17 -6.81
C MET A 1 -11.86 17.12 -7.53
N PRO A 2 -10.74 17.07 -6.83
CA PRO A 2 -9.46 17.24 -7.48
C PRO A 2 -9.07 15.97 -8.25
N HIS A 3 -9.08 16.08 -9.56
CA HIS A 3 -8.44 15.17 -10.48
C HIS A 3 -7.30 15.91 -11.16
N LEU A 4 -6.20 15.22 -11.39
CA LEU A 4 -5.03 15.79 -12.04
C LEU A 4 -4.48 14.81 -13.09
N LYS A 5 -4.27 15.31 -14.30
CA LYS A 5 -3.69 14.50 -15.37
C LYS A 5 -2.16 14.56 -15.28
N VAL A 6 -1.55 13.42 -14.98
CA VAL A 6 -0.09 13.25 -14.83
C VAL A 6 0.32 11.95 -15.50
N ASN A 7 1.51 11.89 -16.08
CA ASN A 7 2.06 10.67 -16.70
C ASN A 7 1.05 9.92 -17.60
N GLY A 8 0.22 10.67 -18.33
CA GLY A 8 -0.77 10.10 -19.28
C GLY A 8 -2.00 9.46 -18.63
N VAL A 9 -2.25 9.67 -17.33
CA VAL A 9 -3.43 9.16 -16.59
C VAL A 9 -4.06 10.29 -15.77
N GLU A 10 -5.38 10.25 -15.58
CA GLU A 10 -6.08 11.13 -14.65
C GLU A 10 -6.16 10.46 -13.27
N LEU A 11 -5.49 11.05 -12.26
CA LEU A 11 -5.47 10.57 -10.88
C LEU A 11 -6.40 11.41 -10.00
N TYR A 12 -7.19 10.72 -9.19
CA TYR A 12 -7.96 11.31 -8.10
C TYR A 12 -7.10 11.42 -6.85
N TYR A 13 -7.12 12.59 -6.17
CA TYR A 13 -6.38 12.80 -4.93
C TYR A 13 -7.14 13.68 -3.93
N GLU A 14 -6.78 13.61 -2.67
CA GLU A 14 -7.30 14.43 -1.59
C GLU A 14 -6.20 14.85 -0.62
N PHE A 15 -6.19 16.14 -0.23
CA PHE A 15 -5.45 16.58 0.94
C PHE A 15 -6.35 16.60 2.17
N LYS A 16 -5.82 16.14 3.30
CA LYS A 16 -6.49 16.15 4.60
C LYS A 16 -5.49 16.56 5.69
N GLY A 17 -6.01 16.94 6.87
CA GLY A 17 -5.20 17.27 8.02
C GLY A 17 -4.68 18.71 8.00
N ARG A 18 -3.49 18.92 8.54
CA ARG A 18 -2.92 20.25 8.78
C ARG A 18 -2.27 20.80 7.53
N GLU A 19 -2.65 22.00 7.10
CA GLU A 19 -2.02 22.68 5.94
C GLU A 19 -0.55 23.01 6.20
N ASP A 20 -0.19 23.32 7.46
CA ASP A 20 1.16 23.64 7.93
C ASP A 20 1.95 22.40 8.43
N GLY A 21 1.36 21.21 8.35
CA GLY A 21 2.01 19.96 8.73
C GLY A 21 3.00 19.47 7.71
N GLU A 22 3.95 18.62 8.16
CA GLU A 22 4.85 17.91 7.26
C GLU A 22 4.04 17.01 6.31
N LEU A 23 4.51 16.89 5.07
CA LEU A 23 3.82 16.11 4.05
C LEU A 23 3.94 14.61 4.30
N LEU A 24 2.80 13.95 4.32
CA LEU A 24 2.65 12.50 4.41
C LEU A 24 1.82 11.99 3.24
N ILE A 25 2.32 11.04 2.48
CA ILE A 25 1.59 10.39 1.38
C ILE A 25 1.26 8.96 1.77
N LEU A 26 -0.01 8.56 1.58
CA LEU A 26 -0.51 7.22 1.84
C LEU A 26 -0.66 6.44 0.53
N ASN A 27 0.15 5.39 0.34
CA ASN A 27 0.18 4.54 -0.83
C ASN A 27 -0.67 3.29 -0.64
N ASN A 28 -1.69 3.14 -1.46
CA ASN A 28 -2.73 2.10 -1.37
C ASN A 28 -2.17 0.69 -1.60
N GLY A 29 -2.73 -0.31 -0.92
CA GLY A 29 -2.68 -1.70 -1.38
C GLY A 29 -3.55 -1.91 -2.62
N VAL A 30 -3.47 -3.10 -3.26
CA VAL A 30 -4.39 -3.44 -4.35
C VAL A 30 -5.84 -3.39 -3.87
N PHE A 31 -6.76 -2.95 -4.71
CA PHE A 31 -8.20 -2.82 -4.46
C PHE A 31 -8.56 -1.83 -3.34
N MET A 32 -7.60 -1.04 -2.87
CA MET A 32 -7.83 0.08 -1.96
C MET A 32 -8.15 1.36 -2.74
N ASN A 33 -8.69 2.34 -2.03
CA ASN A 33 -8.90 3.72 -2.50
C ASN A 33 -8.65 4.70 -1.34
N THR A 34 -8.77 6.00 -1.60
CA THR A 34 -8.57 7.05 -0.57
C THR A 34 -9.42 6.83 0.69
N GLY A 35 -10.61 6.25 0.58
CA GLY A 35 -11.48 5.93 1.73
C GLY A 35 -11.00 4.75 2.57
N SER A 36 -10.11 3.92 2.05
CA SER A 36 -9.59 2.75 2.78
C SER A 36 -8.71 3.12 3.98
N TRP A 37 -8.25 4.37 4.05
CA TRP A 37 -7.44 4.90 5.15
C TRP A 37 -8.26 5.53 6.29
N ALA A 38 -9.58 5.23 6.33
CA ALA A 38 -10.51 5.83 7.30
C ALA A 38 -10.09 5.65 8.77
N PHE A 39 -9.37 4.58 9.10
CA PHE A 39 -8.88 4.31 10.47
C PHE A 39 -7.51 4.94 10.77
N GLN A 40 -6.76 5.38 9.77
CA GLN A 40 -5.46 6.03 9.94
C GLN A 40 -5.61 7.56 9.94
N LEU A 41 -6.46 8.08 9.07
CA LEU A 41 -6.60 9.53 8.86
C LEU A 41 -6.92 10.33 10.13
N PRO A 42 -7.81 9.89 11.06
CA PRO A 42 -8.11 10.68 12.26
C PRO A 42 -6.89 10.99 13.13
N ASP A 43 -5.95 10.06 13.23
CA ASP A 43 -4.73 10.24 14.03
C ASP A 43 -3.65 11.00 13.25
N LEU A 44 -3.42 10.62 11.98
CA LEU A 44 -2.38 11.21 11.13
C LEU A 44 -2.64 12.68 10.82
N CYS A 45 -3.89 13.04 10.55
CA CYS A 45 -4.32 14.39 10.21
C CYS A 45 -4.17 15.39 11.37
N GLN A 46 -3.96 14.93 12.62
CA GLN A 46 -3.70 15.81 13.74
C GLN A 46 -2.33 16.49 13.65
N ARG A 47 -1.38 15.90 12.93
CA ARG A 47 0.02 16.37 12.87
C ARG A 47 0.53 16.64 11.47
N TYR A 48 0.03 15.89 10.46
CA TYR A 48 0.54 15.89 9.09
C TYR A 48 -0.44 16.52 8.12
N ARG A 49 0.11 17.05 7.04
CA ARG A 49 -0.62 17.32 5.81
C ARG A 49 -0.65 16.02 5.01
N VAL A 50 -1.78 15.34 4.98
CA VAL A 50 -1.90 13.99 4.43
C VAL A 50 -2.44 14.06 3.00
N LEU A 51 -1.68 13.54 2.06
CA LEU A 51 -2.11 13.26 0.69
C LEU A 51 -2.53 11.80 0.58
N THR A 52 -3.77 11.58 0.17
CA THR A 52 -4.26 10.28 -0.30
C THR A 52 -4.60 10.38 -1.78
N TYR A 53 -4.39 9.33 -2.54
CA TYR A 53 -4.77 9.28 -3.96
C TYR A 53 -5.17 7.87 -4.36
N ASP A 54 -6.00 7.78 -5.37
CA ASP A 54 -6.34 6.51 -5.99
C ASP A 54 -5.30 6.27 -7.10
N MET A 55 -4.58 5.15 -7.05
CA MET A 55 -3.60 4.80 -8.07
C MET A 55 -4.29 4.53 -9.41
N ARG A 56 -3.55 4.61 -10.51
CA ARG A 56 -3.98 4.14 -11.83
C ARG A 56 -4.70 2.78 -11.71
N GLY A 57 -5.89 2.66 -12.27
CA GLY A 57 -6.69 1.42 -12.23
C GLY A 57 -7.40 1.16 -10.90
N GLN A 58 -7.43 2.13 -9.98
CA GLN A 58 -8.12 2.00 -8.68
C GLN A 58 -9.08 3.17 -8.43
N GLY A 59 -10.16 2.87 -7.73
CA GLY A 59 -11.10 3.85 -7.19
C GLY A 59 -11.66 4.81 -8.23
N ARG A 60 -11.42 6.11 -8.03
CA ARG A 60 -11.91 7.21 -8.87
C ARG A 60 -10.90 7.70 -9.92
N SER A 61 -9.69 7.16 -9.91
CA SER A 61 -8.71 7.42 -10.94
C SER A 61 -9.07 6.74 -12.25
N GLU A 62 -8.46 7.17 -13.34
CA GLU A 62 -8.64 6.55 -14.65
C GLU A 62 -8.14 5.09 -14.64
N HIS A 63 -8.86 4.21 -15.36
CA HIS A 63 -8.56 2.78 -15.49
C HIS A 63 -8.11 2.44 -16.93
N PRO A 64 -6.92 2.86 -17.40
CA PRO A 64 -6.46 2.57 -18.75
C PRO A 64 -6.42 1.07 -19.04
N ALA A 65 -6.71 0.71 -20.30
CA ALA A 65 -6.67 -0.70 -20.73
C ALA A 65 -5.25 -1.25 -20.95
N SER A 66 -4.22 -0.39 -20.94
CA SER A 66 -2.82 -0.77 -21.05
C SER A 66 -2.36 -1.59 -19.84
N ALA A 67 -1.29 -2.35 -19.98
CA ALA A 67 -0.66 -3.07 -18.88
C ALA A 67 -0.15 -2.09 -17.80
N TYR A 68 -0.18 -2.52 -16.53
CA TYR A 68 0.36 -1.79 -15.40
C TYR A 68 1.68 -2.44 -14.94
N SER A 69 2.50 -1.65 -14.23
CA SER A 69 3.65 -2.16 -13.47
C SER A 69 3.84 -1.31 -12.21
N LEU A 70 4.57 -1.82 -11.24
CA LEU A 70 4.94 -1.06 -10.05
C LEU A 70 5.82 0.14 -10.38
N GLU A 71 6.71 0.01 -11.36
CA GLU A 71 7.53 1.10 -11.87
C GLU A 71 6.66 2.21 -12.47
N LEU A 72 5.65 1.84 -13.29
CA LEU A 72 4.71 2.81 -13.87
C LEU A 72 3.94 3.57 -12.77
N HIS A 73 3.48 2.87 -11.72
CA HIS A 73 2.81 3.52 -10.59
C HIS A 73 3.77 4.38 -9.75
N THR A 74 5.05 4.03 -9.69
CA THR A 74 6.08 4.86 -9.07
C THR A 74 6.26 6.16 -9.83
N GLU A 75 6.36 6.10 -11.17
CA GLU A 75 6.44 7.29 -12.02
C GLU A 75 5.16 8.14 -11.97
N ASP A 76 3.99 7.51 -11.84
CA ASP A 76 2.73 8.23 -11.61
C ASP A 76 2.76 9.03 -10.30
N LEU A 77 3.30 8.45 -9.21
CA LEU A 77 3.46 9.15 -7.93
C LEU A 77 4.45 10.31 -8.04
N VAL A 78 5.60 10.10 -8.69
CA VAL A 78 6.59 11.18 -8.91
C VAL A 78 5.95 12.31 -9.71
N ALA A 79 5.27 12.01 -10.81
CA ALA A 79 4.58 13.00 -11.62
C ALA A 79 3.44 13.73 -10.86
N LEU A 80 2.73 13.04 -9.97
CA LEU A 80 1.73 13.64 -9.09
C LEU A 80 2.39 14.60 -8.09
N MET A 81 3.51 14.20 -7.48
CA MET A 81 4.28 15.05 -6.57
C MET A 81 4.79 16.30 -7.29
N ASP A 82 5.33 16.18 -8.52
CA ASP A 82 5.82 17.30 -9.31
C ASP A 82 4.70 18.29 -9.67
N ALA A 83 3.56 17.77 -10.13
CA ALA A 83 2.43 18.60 -10.53
C ALA A 83 1.73 19.32 -9.36
N LEU A 84 1.98 18.86 -8.12
CA LEU A 84 1.48 19.46 -6.87
C LEU A 84 2.56 20.28 -6.13
N ASP A 85 3.74 20.49 -6.73
CA ASP A 85 4.89 21.19 -6.12
C ASP A 85 5.30 20.58 -4.76
N LEU A 86 5.35 19.24 -4.68
CA LEU A 86 5.69 18.48 -3.48
C LEU A 86 7.10 17.86 -3.62
N PRO A 87 8.15 18.55 -3.18
CA PRO A 87 9.53 18.11 -3.44
C PRO A 87 9.90 16.83 -2.68
N LYS A 88 9.34 16.62 -1.47
CA LYS A 88 9.68 15.52 -0.59
C LYS A 88 8.53 15.19 0.37
N ALA A 89 8.39 13.92 0.76
CA ALA A 89 7.34 13.47 1.68
C ALA A 89 7.78 12.28 2.53
N HIS A 90 7.11 12.08 3.67
CA HIS A 90 7.03 10.77 4.29
C HIS A 90 6.11 9.88 3.45
N LEU A 91 6.50 8.64 3.21
CA LEU A 91 5.69 7.68 2.45
C LEU A 91 5.27 6.52 3.34
N VAL A 92 3.98 6.33 3.52
CA VAL A 92 3.41 5.17 4.20
C VAL A 92 2.67 4.33 3.18
N GLY A 93 3.05 3.06 3.02
CA GLY A 93 2.42 2.16 2.06
C GLY A 93 2.08 0.81 2.65
N THR A 94 0.94 0.27 2.30
CA THR A 94 0.53 -1.08 2.69
C THR A 94 0.48 -2.00 1.49
N SER A 95 0.95 -3.24 1.64
CA SER A 95 0.94 -4.26 0.58
C SER A 95 1.59 -3.72 -0.70
N TYR A 96 0.86 -3.61 -1.80
CA TYR A 96 1.29 -3.02 -3.07
C TYR A 96 1.90 -1.61 -2.91
N GLY A 97 1.29 -0.78 -2.06
CA GLY A 97 1.81 0.56 -1.77
C GLY A 97 3.14 0.55 -1.02
N GLY A 98 3.41 -0.51 -0.24
CA GLY A 98 4.72 -0.70 0.38
C GLY A 98 5.78 -1.15 -0.63
N GLU A 99 5.42 -1.94 -1.64
CA GLU A 99 6.28 -2.31 -2.76
C GLU A 99 6.63 -1.08 -3.61
N LEU A 100 5.65 -0.19 -3.84
CA LEU A 100 5.88 1.12 -4.45
C LEU A 100 6.86 1.95 -3.62
N ASN A 101 6.74 1.96 -2.29
CA ASN A 101 7.67 2.67 -1.40
C ASN A 101 9.10 2.11 -1.50
N LEU A 102 9.29 0.79 -1.72
CA LEU A 102 10.61 0.24 -1.99
C LEU A 102 11.22 0.83 -3.27
N LEU A 103 10.43 0.91 -4.36
CA LEU A 103 10.88 1.52 -5.61
C LEU A 103 11.20 3.01 -5.44
N MET A 104 10.37 3.76 -4.70
CA MET A 104 10.66 5.15 -4.36
C MET A 104 11.98 5.29 -3.61
N GLY A 105 12.25 4.45 -2.61
CA GLY A 105 13.50 4.47 -1.86
C GLY A 105 14.73 4.07 -2.67
N ILE A 106 14.56 3.22 -3.70
CA ILE A 106 15.65 2.75 -4.58
C ILE A 106 15.95 3.76 -5.70
N HIS A 107 14.92 4.33 -6.33
CA HIS A 107 15.05 5.13 -7.55
C HIS A 107 14.90 6.64 -7.32
N HIS A 108 14.17 7.05 -6.27
CA HIS A 108 13.86 8.46 -5.95
C HIS A 108 14.10 8.77 -4.47
N PRO A 109 15.27 8.41 -3.86
CA PRO A 109 15.52 8.62 -2.43
C PRO A 109 15.44 10.10 -2.03
N GLU A 110 15.74 11.03 -2.95
CA GLU A 110 15.63 12.48 -2.72
C GLU A 110 14.19 12.95 -2.49
N ARG A 111 13.20 12.19 -2.99
CA ARG A 111 11.76 12.47 -2.84
C ARG A 111 11.19 11.89 -1.53
N CYS A 112 11.98 11.07 -0.81
CA CYS A 112 11.56 10.34 0.38
C CYS A 112 12.20 10.92 1.63
N GLN A 113 11.39 11.42 2.58
CA GLN A 113 11.87 11.79 3.91
C GLN A 113 12.05 10.53 4.77
N SER A 114 11.08 9.63 4.73
CA SER A 114 11.14 8.31 5.35
C SER A 114 10.13 7.36 4.70
N LEU A 115 10.31 6.08 4.89
CA LEU A 115 9.45 5.01 4.37
C LEU A 115 8.86 4.19 5.51
N VAL A 116 7.54 4.01 5.51
CA VAL A 116 6.86 2.98 6.31
C VAL A 116 6.25 1.97 5.34
N ILE A 117 6.66 0.72 5.46
CA ILE A 117 6.34 -0.38 4.55
C ILE A 117 5.61 -1.45 5.35
N ILE A 118 4.30 -1.62 5.09
CA ILE A 118 3.39 -2.43 5.89
C ILE A 118 2.95 -3.65 5.07
N ALA A 119 3.08 -4.87 5.62
CA ALA A 119 2.61 -6.12 5.02
C ALA A 119 3.01 -6.26 3.53
N SER A 120 4.31 -6.07 3.22
CA SER A 120 4.84 -5.99 1.86
C SER A 120 5.98 -6.97 1.63
N VAL A 121 6.42 -7.10 0.38
CA VAL A 121 7.49 -7.99 -0.05
C VAL A 121 8.50 -7.25 -0.94
N SER A 122 9.72 -7.76 -1.03
CA SER A 122 10.72 -7.29 -2.01
C SER A 122 10.74 -8.11 -3.30
N HIS A 123 10.06 -9.23 -3.34
CA HIS A 123 10.00 -10.14 -4.48
C HIS A 123 8.82 -11.09 -4.36
N SER A 124 8.35 -11.59 -5.48
CA SER A 124 7.37 -12.68 -5.55
C SER A 124 8.13 -14.02 -5.62
N ASP A 125 8.08 -14.82 -4.54
CA ASP A 125 8.59 -16.19 -4.56
C ASP A 125 7.58 -17.15 -5.23
N PRO A 126 7.93 -18.42 -5.48
CA PRO A 126 7.03 -19.37 -6.17
C PRO A 126 5.68 -19.58 -5.46
N LEU A 127 5.62 -19.52 -4.12
CA LEU A 127 4.36 -19.70 -3.38
C LEU A 127 3.47 -18.45 -3.55
N LEU A 128 4.02 -17.27 -3.34
CA LEU A 128 3.29 -16.01 -3.56
C LEU A 128 2.85 -15.89 -5.02
N ALA A 129 3.71 -16.24 -5.98
CA ALA A 129 3.36 -16.23 -7.40
C ALA A 129 2.15 -17.15 -7.71
N ALA A 130 2.09 -18.34 -7.11
CA ALA A 130 0.94 -19.25 -7.26
C ALA A 130 -0.34 -18.69 -6.63
N MET A 131 -0.25 -18.02 -5.47
CA MET A 131 -1.40 -17.34 -4.85
C MET A 131 -1.90 -16.18 -5.73
N ILE A 132 -0.99 -15.38 -6.27
CA ILE A 132 -1.29 -14.27 -7.21
C ILE A 132 -1.94 -14.80 -8.49
N GLU A 133 -1.44 -15.91 -9.05
CA GLU A 133 -2.03 -16.54 -10.23
C GLU A 133 -3.47 -16.99 -9.94
N ARG A 134 -3.72 -17.61 -8.77
CA ARG A 134 -5.07 -17.95 -8.33
C ARG A 134 -5.98 -16.73 -8.25
N TRP A 135 -5.48 -15.59 -7.72
CA TRP A 135 -6.22 -14.33 -7.69
C TRP A 135 -6.54 -13.83 -9.10
N CYS A 136 -5.59 -13.92 -10.04
CA CYS A 136 -5.82 -13.58 -11.44
C CYS A 136 -6.94 -14.43 -12.05
N VAL A 137 -6.89 -15.77 -11.84
CA VAL A 137 -7.92 -16.69 -12.34
C VAL A 137 -9.28 -16.33 -11.74
N ALA A 138 -9.34 -16.07 -10.43
CA ALA A 138 -10.57 -15.69 -9.75
C ALA A 138 -11.15 -14.35 -10.27
N ALA A 139 -10.31 -13.33 -10.50
CA ALA A 139 -10.75 -12.05 -11.04
C ALA A 139 -11.25 -12.17 -12.50
N LYS A 140 -10.67 -13.07 -13.31
CA LYS A 140 -11.09 -13.36 -14.69
C LYS A 140 -12.48 -14.02 -14.80
N LEU A 141 -13.05 -14.50 -13.67
CA LEU A 141 -14.45 -14.94 -13.64
C LEU A 141 -15.44 -13.80 -13.85
N ASN A 142 -14.99 -12.57 -13.71
CA ASN A 142 -15.77 -11.33 -13.83
C ASN A 142 -16.99 -11.28 -12.89
N ASP A 143 -16.84 -11.85 -11.69
CA ASP A 143 -17.80 -11.86 -10.59
C ASP A 143 -17.11 -11.35 -9.32
N GLY A 144 -17.37 -10.09 -8.97
CA GLY A 144 -16.73 -9.42 -7.84
C GLY A 144 -16.97 -10.11 -6.50
N PRO A 145 -18.21 -10.46 -6.12
CA PRO A 145 -18.51 -11.26 -4.94
C PRO A 145 -17.80 -12.61 -4.92
N ALA A 146 -17.79 -13.36 -6.03
CA ALA A 146 -17.07 -14.62 -6.12
C ALA A 146 -15.56 -14.41 -5.99
N PHE A 147 -15.01 -13.37 -6.63
CA PHE A 147 -13.61 -12.99 -6.48
C PHE A 147 -13.27 -12.77 -5.00
N PHE A 148 -14.04 -11.93 -4.28
CA PHE A 148 -13.85 -11.70 -2.86
C PHE A 148 -13.82 -13.01 -2.05
N ARG A 149 -14.83 -13.88 -2.24
CA ARG A 149 -14.92 -15.17 -1.52
C ARG A 149 -13.74 -16.10 -1.77
N LEU A 150 -13.07 -15.99 -2.93
CA LEU A 150 -11.93 -16.82 -3.28
C LEU A 150 -10.61 -16.33 -2.69
N ILE A 151 -10.54 -15.05 -2.25
CA ILE A 151 -9.30 -14.43 -1.79
C ILE A 151 -9.32 -13.97 -0.33
N TYR A 152 -10.50 -13.76 0.30
CA TYR A 152 -10.58 -13.10 1.61
C TYR A 152 -9.86 -13.90 2.72
N ALA A 153 -9.81 -15.22 2.62
CA ALA A 153 -9.11 -16.07 3.58
C ALA A 153 -7.59 -15.89 3.57
N ASP A 154 -7.02 -15.35 2.48
CA ASP A 154 -5.59 -15.06 2.39
C ASP A 154 -5.22 -13.77 3.14
N VAL A 155 -6.20 -12.89 3.36
CA VAL A 155 -5.94 -11.52 3.82
C VAL A 155 -6.44 -11.21 5.22
N TYR A 156 -7.49 -11.89 5.71
CA TYR A 156 -8.04 -11.66 7.05
C TYR A 156 -7.59 -12.73 8.05
N SER A 157 -7.35 -12.31 9.30
CA SER A 157 -7.13 -13.26 10.38
C SER A 157 -8.45 -13.93 10.84
N GLU A 158 -8.37 -15.16 11.35
CA GLU A 158 -9.51 -15.87 11.94
C GLU A 158 -10.16 -15.04 13.06
N ALA A 159 -9.33 -14.44 13.93
CA ALA A 159 -9.83 -13.63 15.04
C ALA A 159 -10.67 -12.45 14.55
N PHE A 160 -10.20 -11.75 13.50
CA PHE A 160 -10.94 -10.62 12.93
C PHE A 160 -12.27 -11.06 12.30
N LEU A 161 -12.27 -12.13 11.50
CA LEU A 161 -13.48 -12.70 10.91
C LEU A 161 -14.51 -13.15 11.95
N THR A 162 -14.03 -13.70 13.08
CA THR A 162 -14.89 -14.11 14.19
C THR A 162 -15.49 -12.94 14.96
N GLN A 163 -14.68 -11.88 15.18
CA GLN A 163 -15.11 -10.72 15.96
C GLN A 163 -15.94 -9.71 15.15
N ARG A 164 -15.79 -9.70 13.84
CA ARG A 164 -16.40 -8.71 12.94
C ARG A 164 -17.10 -9.36 11.72
N PRO A 165 -17.98 -10.37 11.97
CA PRO A 165 -18.63 -11.09 10.87
C PRO A 165 -19.48 -10.18 9.96
N GLU A 166 -19.96 -9.03 10.47
CA GLU A 166 -20.72 -8.03 9.72
C GLU A 166 -19.92 -7.36 8.61
N LEU A 167 -18.59 -7.37 8.67
CA LEU A 167 -17.74 -6.75 7.66
C LEU A 167 -17.66 -7.56 6.37
N ILE A 168 -17.87 -8.88 6.43
CA ILE A 168 -17.78 -9.75 5.26
C ILE A 168 -18.81 -9.39 4.19
N PRO A 169 -20.13 -9.26 4.49
CA PRO A 169 -21.10 -8.82 3.49
C PRO A 169 -20.82 -7.41 2.95
N MET A 170 -20.30 -6.51 3.80
CA MET A 170 -19.95 -5.15 3.37
C MET A 170 -18.75 -5.15 2.41
N ALA A 171 -17.72 -5.94 2.70
CA ALA A 171 -16.56 -6.10 1.82
C ALA A 171 -16.98 -6.77 0.49
N GLU A 172 -17.79 -7.81 0.54
CA GLU A 172 -18.33 -8.48 -0.65
C GLU A 172 -19.12 -7.51 -1.54
N ALA A 173 -19.99 -6.68 -0.96
CA ALA A 173 -20.76 -5.67 -1.70
C ALA A 173 -19.82 -4.65 -2.39
N ARG A 174 -18.73 -4.23 -1.73
CA ARG A 174 -17.73 -3.35 -2.33
C ARG A 174 -17.01 -4.01 -3.52
N TYR A 175 -16.75 -5.30 -3.45
CA TYR A 175 -16.11 -6.02 -4.55
C TYR A 175 -17.05 -6.22 -5.75
N ALA A 176 -18.37 -6.16 -5.56
CA ALA A 176 -19.33 -6.16 -6.66
C ALA A 176 -19.17 -4.95 -7.60
N GLU A 177 -18.64 -3.83 -7.09
CA GLU A 177 -18.39 -2.60 -7.84
C GLU A 177 -16.96 -2.49 -8.40
N LEU A 178 -16.11 -3.50 -8.16
CA LEU A 178 -14.72 -3.49 -8.59
C LEU A 178 -14.60 -3.66 -10.11
N ASP A 179 -13.80 -2.82 -10.76
CA ASP A 179 -13.38 -3.02 -12.15
C ASP A 179 -12.42 -4.22 -12.22
N LEU A 180 -13.00 -5.42 -12.45
CA LEU A 180 -12.24 -6.66 -12.46
C LEU A 180 -11.20 -6.73 -13.60
N PRO A 181 -11.43 -6.22 -14.82
CA PRO A 181 -10.37 -6.05 -15.81
C PRO A 181 -9.19 -5.21 -15.33
N ALA A 182 -9.43 -4.10 -14.60
CA ALA A 182 -8.35 -3.32 -14.00
C ALA A 182 -7.70 -4.06 -12.83
N ALA A 183 -8.48 -4.77 -12.00
CA ALA A 183 -7.97 -5.62 -10.93
C ALA A 183 -7.01 -6.69 -11.44
N VAL A 184 -7.31 -7.34 -12.55
CA VAL A 184 -6.40 -8.32 -13.20
C VAL A 184 -5.08 -7.64 -13.56
N ARG A 185 -5.10 -6.45 -14.19
CA ARG A 185 -3.87 -5.72 -14.55
C ARG A 185 -3.05 -5.33 -13.32
N LEU A 186 -3.71 -4.95 -12.22
CA LEU A 186 -3.05 -4.67 -10.93
C LEU A 186 -2.39 -5.91 -10.35
N ILE A 187 -3.08 -7.06 -10.37
CA ILE A 187 -2.54 -8.32 -9.87
C ILE A 187 -1.34 -8.76 -10.73
N GLU A 188 -1.46 -8.71 -12.05
CA GLU A 188 -0.39 -9.08 -12.99
C GLU A 188 0.84 -8.17 -12.86
N SER A 189 0.66 -6.89 -12.44
CA SER A 189 1.73 -5.90 -12.34
C SER A 189 2.79 -6.26 -11.29
N PHE A 190 2.41 -6.95 -10.20
CA PHE A 190 3.38 -7.32 -9.18
C PHE A 190 3.80 -8.82 -9.21
N GLN A 191 3.23 -9.61 -10.11
CA GLN A 191 3.56 -11.04 -10.24
C GLN A 191 5.05 -11.29 -10.50
N ARG A 192 5.71 -10.36 -11.19
CA ARG A 192 7.14 -10.43 -11.54
C ARG A 192 8.00 -9.47 -10.73
N PHE A 193 7.44 -8.85 -9.71
CA PHE A 193 8.15 -7.89 -8.89
C PHE A 193 9.34 -8.53 -8.18
N ASN A 194 10.53 -7.96 -8.33
CA ASN A 194 11.73 -8.41 -7.65
C ASN A 194 12.78 -7.29 -7.56
N VAL A 195 12.90 -6.70 -6.38
CA VAL A 195 13.93 -5.69 -6.04
C VAL A 195 14.86 -6.18 -4.92
N LYS A 196 14.88 -7.49 -4.65
CA LYS A 196 15.64 -8.09 -3.56
C LYS A 196 17.12 -7.73 -3.59
N ALA A 197 17.73 -7.68 -4.77
CA ALA A 197 19.13 -7.34 -4.94
C ALA A 197 19.44 -5.86 -4.69
N ASP A 198 18.45 -4.98 -4.81
CA ASP A 198 18.60 -3.53 -4.72
C ASP A 198 18.26 -2.96 -3.34
N LEU A 199 17.76 -3.77 -2.40
CA LEU A 199 17.34 -3.32 -1.05
C LEU A 199 18.43 -2.56 -0.31
N GLY A 200 19.71 -2.96 -0.46
CA GLY A 200 20.86 -2.28 0.14
C GLY A 200 21.12 -0.86 -0.38
N ARG A 201 20.45 -0.44 -1.47
CA ARG A 201 20.51 0.92 -2.02
C ARG A 201 19.57 1.90 -1.30
N ILE A 202 18.63 1.40 -0.50
CA ILE A 202 17.72 2.24 0.28
C ILE A 202 18.50 2.86 1.44
N THR A 203 18.70 4.17 1.39
CA THR A 203 19.46 4.94 2.38
C THR A 203 18.58 5.82 3.27
N VAL A 204 17.32 5.97 2.91
CA VAL A 204 16.35 6.77 3.68
C VAL A 204 15.85 5.99 4.91
N PRO A 205 15.53 6.66 6.03
CA PRO A 205 14.96 6.00 7.20
C PRO A 205 13.77 5.12 6.82
N THR A 206 13.81 3.85 7.20
CA THR A 206 12.80 2.86 6.79
C THR A 206 12.28 2.05 7.98
N CYS A 207 10.96 1.99 8.12
CA CYS A 207 10.25 1.15 9.07
C CYS A 207 9.47 0.05 8.33
N LEU A 208 9.72 -1.19 8.72
CA LEU A 208 9.04 -2.37 8.19
C LEU A 208 8.06 -2.91 9.22
N VAL A 209 6.81 -3.08 8.82
CA VAL A 209 5.75 -3.59 9.69
C VAL A 209 5.17 -4.86 9.06
N SER A 210 5.28 -5.98 9.75
CA SER A 210 4.68 -7.26 9.36
C SER A 210 3.54 -7.64 10.32
N ALA A 211 2.60 -8.44 9.84
CA ALA A 211 1.56 -9.03 10.65
C ALA A 211 1.86 -10.51 10.92
N GLU A 212 1.60 -10.96 12.15
CA GLU A 212 1.99 -12.30 12.59
C GLU A 212 1.26 -13.42 11.84
N LEU A 213 -0.03 -13.19 11.52
CA LEU A 213 -0.92 -14.17 10.89
C LEU A 213 -1.15 -13.86 9.40
N ASP A 214 -0.29 -13.05 8.78
CA ASP A 214 -0.37 -12.75 7.35
C ASP A 214 -0.03 -14.01 6.53
N LEU A 215 -1.04 -14.56 5.87
CA LEU A 215 -0.89 -15.75 5.02
C LEU A 215 -0.41 -15.39 3.61
N LEU A 216 -0.69 -14.17 3.15
CA LEU A 216 -0.31 -13.72 1.81
C LEU A 216 1.14 -13.27 1.76
N LYS A 217 1.56 -12.44 2.73
CA LYS A 217 2.91 -11.87 2.82
C LYS A 217 3.49 -12.10 4.23
N PRO A 218 3.78 -13.37 4.58
CA PRO A 218 4.22 -13.73 5.91
C PRO A 218 5.49 -12.97 6.37
N ARG A 219 5.67 -12.89 7.69
CA ARG A 219 6.70 -12.07 8.36
C ARG A 219 8.12 -12.26 7.82
N GLN A 220 8.45 -13.43 7.27
CA GLN A 220 9.79 -13.70 6.74
C GLN A 220 10.19 -12.76 5.60
N TYR A 221 9.23 -12.20 4.85
CA TYR A 221 9.54 -11.16 3.85
C TYR A 221 9.99 -9.86 4.52
N GLY A 222 9.31 -9.42 5.58
CA GLY A 222 9.71 -8.25 6.36
C GLY A 222 11.07 -8.44 7.03
N GLU A 223 11.32 -9.62 7.63
CA GLU A 223 12.61 -9.97 8.22
C GLU A 223 13.74 -9.99 7.17
N LEU A 224 13.46 -10.47 5.95
CA LEU A 224 14.44 -10.44 4.85
C LEU A 224 14.75 -9.00 4.45
N MET A 225 13.74 -8.16 4.28
CA MET A 225 13.93 -6.75 3.94
C MET A 225 14.70 -6.02 5.04
N HIS A 226 14.37 -6.27 6.32
CA HIS A 226 15.07 -5.67 7.46
C HIS A 226 16.56 -6.02 7.48
N ARG A 227 16.93 -7.27 7.19
CA ARG A 227 18.34 -7.67 7.09
C ARG A 227 19.07 -7.00 5.92
N ALA A 228 18.34 -6.64 4.86
CA ALA A 228 18.93 -6.12 3.63
C ALA A 228 18.94 -4.58 3.55
N ILE A 229 18.04 -3.88 4.26
CA ILE A 229 17.95 -2.42 4.26
C ILE A 229 18.72 -1.88 5.47
N PRO A 230 19.85 -1.17 5.27
CA PRO A 230 20.67 -0.68 6.37
C PRO A 230 19.92 0.27 7.31
N GLY A 231 20.02 0.06 8.61
CA GLY A 231 19.43 0.95 9.63
C GLY A 231 17.88 0.93 9.70
N SER A 232 17.22 0.01 9.00
CA SER A 232 15.75 -0.11 9.07
C SER A 232 15.28 -0.56 10.47
N GLU A 233 14.06 -0.17 10.86
CA GLU A 233 13.35 -0.72 12.01
C GLU A 233 12.41 -1.84 11.53
N PHE A 234 12.21 -2.87 12.36
CA PHE A 234 11.27 -3.96 12.07
C PHE A 234 10.32 -4.19 13.24
N HIS A 235 9.03 -4.22 12.95
CA HIS A 235 7.96 -4.46 13.91
C HIS A 235 7.04 -5.59 13.43
N LEU A 236 6.72 -6.51 14.35
CA LEU A 236 5.75 -7.56 14.13
C LEU A 236 4.50 -7.28 14.96
N ILE A 237 3.34 -7.12 14.31
CA ILE A 237 2.06 -6.91 14.99
C ILE A 237 1.41 -8.28 15.25
N PRO A 238 1.19 -8.65 16.53
CA PRO A 238 0.63 -9.94 16.87
C PRO A 238 -0.87 -10.04 16.55
N GLY A 239 -1.31 -11.25 16.21
CA GLY A 239 -2.71 -11.61 16.02
C GLY A 239 -3.42 -10.88 14.87
N ALA A 240 -2.70 -10.38 13.88
CA ALA A 240 -3.25 -9.71 12.70
C ALA A 240 -2.93 -10.46 11.40
N GLY A 241 -3.86 -10.42 10.45
CA GLY A 241 -3.68 -10.88 9.08
C GLY A 241 -3.09 -9.81 8.17
N HIS A 242 -3.18 -10.04 6.85
CA HIS A 242 -2.60 -9.13 5.84
C HIS A 242 -3.16 -7.71 5.90
N VAL A 243 -4.46 -7.56 6.20
CA VAL A 243 -5.12 -6.24 6.29
C VAL A 243 -4.90 -5.58 7.66
N VAL A 244 -3.68 -5.66 8.19
CA VAL A 244 -3.28 -5.19 9.52
C VAL A 244 -3.64 -3.72 9.78
N VAL A 245 -3.65 -2.86 8.75
CA VAL A 245 -4.09 -1.46 8.82
C VAL A 245 -5.56 -1.31 9.24
N LEU A 246 -6.36 -2.36 9.04
CA LEU A 246 -7.74 -2.45 9.48
C LEU A 246 -7.87 -3.22 10.80
N GLU A 247 -7.24 -4.38 10.89
CA GLU A 247 -7.38 -5.30 12.04
C GLU A 247 -6.78 -4.73 13.33
N LYS A 248 -5.67 -4.00 13.21
CA LYS A 248 -4.88 -3.43 14.31
C LYS A 248 -4.55 -1.95 14.06
N ALA A 249 -5.57 -1.19 13.67
CA ALA A 249 -5.39 0.20 13.26
C ALA A 249 -4.68 1.07 14.31
N ALA A 250 -5.03 0.92 15.60
CA ALA A 250 -4.43 1.72 16.68
C ALA A 250 -2.93 1.43 16.86
N GLU A 251 -2.54 0.15 16.82
CA GLU A 251 -1.14 -0.26 16.90
C GLU A 251 -0.35 0.24 15.69
N VAL A 252 -0.90 0.09 14.47
CA VAL A 252 -0.30 0.60 13.24
C VAL A 252 -0.12 2.11 13.29
N ASN A 253 -1.16 2.86 13.71
CA ASN A 253 -1.08 4.32 13.82
C ASN A 253 -0.01 4.76 14.82
N THR A 254 0.09 4.06 15.96
CA THR A 254 1.13 4.34 16.96
C THR A 254 2.53 4.14 16.40
N LEU A 255 2.76 3.06 15.66
CA LEU A 255 4.05 2.79 15.01
C LEU A 255 4.38 3.83 13.95
N ILE A 256 3.42 4.15 13.07
CA ILE A 256 3.60 5.20 12.05
C ILE A 256 4.00 6.53 12.73
N LEU A 257 3.18 7.03 13.65
CA LEU A 257 3.42 8.32 14.33
C LEU A 257 4.73 8.33 15.10
N GLY A 258 5.06 7.24 15.80
CA GLY A 258 6.30 7.10 16.55
C GLY A 258 7.53 7.11 15.66
N PHE A 259 7.47 6.45 14.51
CA PHE A 259 8.57 6.43 13.54
C PHE A 259 8.75 7.79 12.84
N LEU A 260 7.68 8.38 12.32
CA LEU A 260 7.75 9.68 11.63
C LEU A 260 8.31 10.78 12.55
N ALA A 261 7.93 10.78 13.83
CA ALA A 261 8.41 11.77 14.80
C ALA A 261 9.93 11.69 15.07
N LYS A 262 10.59 10.56 14.79
CA LYS A 262 12.06 10.41 14.89
C LYS A 262 12.78 11.01 13.67
N HIS A 263 12.08 11.27 12.57
CA HIS A 263 12.65 11.65 11.29
C HIS A 263 11.97 12.90 10.70
N PRO A 264 11.90 14.03 11.45
CA PRO A 264 11.21 15.23 10.97
C PRO A 264 11.84 15.76 9.69
N MET A 265 11.04 16.45 8.87
CA MET A 265 11.57 17.18 7.70
C MET A 265 12.42 18.35 8.23
N SER A 266 13.59 18.56 7.62
CA SER A 266 14.40 19.75 7.90
C SER A 266 13.62 21.00 7.52
N ALA A 267 13.57 21.98 8.42
CA ALA A 267 12.92 23.26 8.18
C ALA A 267 13.60 24.04 7.03
#